data_9fb690273e2a4e397ecd441153f2fdcc
#
_entry.id   9fb690273e2a4e397ecd441153f2fdcc
#
_cell.length_a   1.000
_cell.length_b   1.000
_cell.length_c   1.000
_cell.angle_alpha   90.00
_cell.angle_beta   90.00
_cell.angle_gamma   90.00
#
_symmetry.space_group_name_H-M   'P 1'
#
loop_
_entity.id
_entity.type
_entity.pdbx_description
1 polymer ?
#
loop_
_entity_poly.entity_id
_entity_poly.type
_entity_poly.pdbx_seq_one_letter_code
_entity_poly.pdbx_strand_id
1 'polypeptide(L)'
;GTKYSDWRISHGVKDPLNIKTWCLGNEMDGPWQLGAKTPVEYGRLAAETAKAMKLIDPTIELVSCGSSNTQMPTFPQWEATTLEHTYDYVDYVSLHQYFGNPDNDTENFLAQSMEMDHFIKTVIATCDFVKAKKRGKKDINLSFDEWNVWFHANAADDDTMKNHPWQQAPALLEDHYTFEDALVVGLLLITMIKHSDRVRMACLA
;
A
#
# COMPACT_ATOMS: atom_id res chain seq x y z
N GLY A 1 -33.84 -5.67 -6.00
CA GLY A 1 -32.51 -6.23 -6.15
C GLY A 1 -31.85 -5.82 -7.45
N THR A 2 -30.55 -5.99 -7.50
CA THR A 2 -29.77 -5.88 -8.72
C THR A 2 -29.24 -7.27 -9.09
N LYS A 3 -28.84 -7.48 -10.35
CA LYS A 3 -28.24 -8.74 -10.80
C LYS A 3 -27.16 -9.27 -9.83
N TYR A 4 -26.29 -8.37 -9.32
CA TYR A 4 -25.21 -8.78 -8.44
C TYR A 4 -25.68 -9.05 -6.99
N SER A 5 -26.65 -8.30 -6.48
CA SER A 5 -27.25 -8.60 -5.18
C SER A 5 -27.99 -9.92 -5.19
N ASP A 6 -28.75 -10.20 -6.26
CA ASP A 6 -29.47 -11.47 -6.41
C ASP A 6 -28.49 -12.66 -6.54
N TRP A 7 -27.38 -12.46 -7.25
CA TRP A 7 -26.31 -13.44 -7.36
C TRP A 7 -25.64 -13.72 -5.99
N ARG A 8 -25.28 -12.67 -5.23
CA ARG A 8 -24.75 -12.81 -3.86
C ARG A 8 -25.72 -13.62 -2.97
N ILE A 9 -27.02 -13.30 -3.04
CA ILE A 9 -28.07 -14.00 -2.27
C ILE A 9 -28.14 -15.47 -2.68
N SER A 10 -28.02 -15.78 -3.97
CA SER A 10 -28.02 -17.16 -4.45
C SER A 10 -26.86 -18.01 -3.93
N HIS A 11 -25.75 -17.35 -3.54
CA HIS A 11 -24.60 -17.96 -2.87
C HIS A 11 -24.76 -18.06 -1.33
N GLY A 12 -25.93 -17.76 -0.79
CA GLY A 12 -26.26 -17.89 0.63
C GLY A 12 -25.94 -16.64 1.47
N VAL A 13 -25.44 -15.56 0.87
CA VAL A 13 -25.11 -14.32 1.57
C VAL A 13 -26.21 -13.30 1.35
N LYS A 14 -27.18 -13.24 2.27
CA LYS A 14 -28.38 -12.40 2.17
C LYS A 14 -28.04 -10.91 2.24
N ASP A 15 -27.26 -10.51 3.25
CA ASP A 15 -26.97 -9.11 3.51
C ASP A 15 -25.64 -8.68 2.88
N PRO A 16 -25.46 -7.38 2.53
CA PRO A 16 -24.16 -6.84 2.10
C PRO A 16 -23.08 -7.07 3.16
N LEU A 17 -21.83 -7.32 2.72
CA LEU A 17 -20.68 -7.52 3.62
C LEU A 17 -20.32 -6.26 4.40
N ASN A 18 -20.81 -5.10 4.00
CA ASN A 18 -20.60 -3.81 4.64
C ASN A 18 -19.12 -3.45 4.79
N ILE A 19 -18.32 -3.72 3.77
CA ILE A 19 -16.90 -3.33 3.72
C ILE A 19 -16.81 -1.82 3.72
N LYS A 20 -16.10 -1.26 4.69
CA LYS A 20 -16.03 0.20 4.89
C LYS A 20 -14.78 0.86 4.36
N THR A 21 -13.66 0.15 4.27
CA THR A 21 -12.39 0.70 3.79
C THR A 21 -12.06 0.14 2.42
N TRP A 22 -11.72 1.03 1.47
CA TRP A 22 -11.45 0.69 0.08
C TRP A 22 -10.20 1.39 -0.43
N CYS A 23 -9.31 0.65 -1.10
CA CYS A 23 -8.16 1.21 -1.78
C CYS A 23 -8.53 1.63 -3.22
N LEU A 24 -8.04 2.79 -3.64
CA LEU A 24 -8.27 3.36 -4.98
C LEU A 24 -7.16 2.96 -5.98
N GLY A 25 -6.75 1.72 -5.95
CA GLY A 25 -5.69 1.17 -6.79
C GLY A 25 -4.54 0.60 -5.97
N ASN A 26 -3.60 -0.05 -6.65
CA ASN A 26 -2.42 -0.66 -6.06
C ASN A 26 -1.20 -0.31 -6.91
N GLU A 27 -0.14 0.24 -6.29
CA GLU A 27 1.15 0.54 -6.93
C GLU A 27 1.03 1.24 -8.29
N MET A 28 0.16 2.24 -8.37
CA MET A 28 -0.18 2.89 -9.63
C MET A 28 0.96 3.73 -10.22
N ASP A 29 2.02 3.97 -9.47
CA ASP A 29 3.29 4.58 -9.91
C ASP A 29 4.29 3.55 -10.45
N GLY A 30 4.05 2.26 -10.21
CA GLY A 30 4.96 1.17 -10.57
C GLY A 30 4.89 0.80 -12.06
N PRO A 31 6.01 0.84 -12.80
CA PRO A 31 6.01 0.51 -14.23
C PRO A 31 5.69 -0.97 -14.54
N TRP A 32 5.72 -1.83 -13.51
CA TRP A 32 5.30 -3.24 -13.61
C TRP A 32 3.79 -3.43 -13.62
N GLN A 33 3.02 -2.41 -13.20
CA GLN A 33 1.56 -2.47 -13.20
C GLN A 33 0.98 -2.15 -14.57
N LEU A 34 0.05 -3.00 -15.03
CA LEU A 34 -0.79 -2.64 -16.17
C LEU A 34 -1.69 -1.46 -15.80
N GLY A 35 -1.55 -0.37 -16.55
CA GLY A 35 -2.30 0.85 -16.24
C GLY A 35 -1.58 1.79 -15.26
N ALA A 36 -0.27 1.61 -15.06
CA ALA A 36 0.57 2.59 -14.37
C ALA A 36 0.34 4.00 -14.91
N LYS A 37 0.42 4.99 -14.05
CA LYS A 37 0.04 6.37 -14.36
C LYS A 37 1.07 7.37 -13.85
N THR A 38 1.02 8.56 -14.41
CA THR A 38 1.64 9.71 -13.78
C THR A 38 0.82 10.14 -12.54
N PRO A 39 1.44 10.84 -11.58
CA PRO A 39 0.73 11.25 -10.36
C PRO A 39 -0.50 12.14 -10.63
N VAL A 40 -0.47 12.95 -11.69
CA VAL A 40 -1.62 13.77 -12.09
C VAL A 40 -2.75 12.93 -12.67
N GLU A 41 -2.44 11.98 -13.56
CA GLU A 41 -3.44 11.07 -14.16
C GLU A 41 -4.11 10.22 -13.09
N TYR A 42 -3.30 9.63 -12.20
CA TYR A 42 -3.83 8.84 -11.10
C TYR A 42 -4.66 9.69 -10.15
N GLY A 43 -4.16 10.84 -9.70
CA GLY A 43 -4.86 11.70 -8.76
C GLY A 43 -6.24 12.16 -9.27
N ARG A 44 -6.34 12.48 -10.56
CA ARG A 44 -7.62 12.85 -11.20
C ARG A 44 -8.58 11.67 -11.27
N LEU A 45 -8.09 10.51 -11.69
CA LEU A 45 -8.91 9.29 -11.76
C LEU A 45 -9.41 8.88 -10.37
N ALA A 46 -8.52 8.87 -9.38
CA ALA A 46 -8.85 8.51 -8.00
C ALA A 46 -9.88 9.47 -7.39
N ALA A 47 -9.77 10.78 -7.65
CA ALA A 47 -10.74 11.77 -7.18
C ALA A 47 -12.13 11.51 -7.76
N GLU A 48 -12.27 11.25 -9.05
CA GLU A 48 -13.59 10.98 -9.67
C GLU A 48 -14.14 9.62 -9.21
N THR A 49 -13.28 8.61 -9.05
CA THR A 49 -13.68 7.31 -8.49
C THR A 49 -14.18 7.47 -7.05
N ALA A 50 -13.46 8.23 -6.22
CA ALA A 50 -13.85 8.49 -4.84
C ALA A 50 -15.22 9.18 -4.74
N LYS A 51 -15.46 10.17 -5.58
CA LYS A 51 -16.78 10.85 -5.65
C LYS A 51 -17.88 9.84 -5.99
N ALA A 52 -17.69 9.02 -7.02
CA ALA A 52 -18.67 8.02 -7.44
C ALA A 52 -18.96 7.01 -6.33
N MET A 53 -17.93 6.53 -5.63
CA MET A 53 -18.09 5.58 -4.52
C MET A 53 -18.83 6.21 -3.34
N LYS A 54 -18.47 7.44 -2.94
CA LYS A 54 -19.12 8.15 -1.83
C LYS A 54 -20.55 8.64 -2.15
N LEU A 55 -20.93 8.73 -3.41
CA LEU A 55 -22.33 8.92 -3.80
C LEU A 55 -23.20 7.70 -3.51
N ILE A 56 -22.61 6.50 -3.53
CA ILE A 56 -23.32 5.24 -3.24
C ILE A 56 -23.34 4.97 -1.73
N ASP A 57 -22.19 5.10 -1.06
CA ASP A 57 -22.07 4.97 0.40
C ASP A 57 -21.15 6.06 0.95
N PRO A 58 -21.71 7.15 1.51
CA PRO A 58 -20.91 8.24 2.07
C PRO A 58 -20.15 7.86 3.35
N THR A 59 -20.39 6.68 3.92
CA THR A 59 -19.78 6.22 5.16
C THR A 59 -18.49 5.41 4.98
N ILE A 60 -18.10 5.14 3.73
CA ILE A 60 -16.84 4.42 3.44
C ILE A 60 -15.63 5.33 3.64
N GLU A 61 -14.54 4.71 4.05
CA GLU A 61 -13.21 5.32 4.10
C GLU A 61 -12.41 4.91 2.86
N LEU A 62 -11.63 5.83 2.32
CA LEU A 62 -10.89 5.62 1.07
C LEU A 62 -9.39 5.80 1.29
N VAL A 63 -8.62 4.89 0.70
CA VAL A 63 -7.16 4.92 0.69
C VAL A 63 -6.68 5.35 -0.68
N SER A 64 -5.96 6.48 -0.77
CA SER A 64 -5.22 6.86 -1.98
C SER A 64 -3.97 6.02 -2.13
N CYS A 65 -3.71 5.51 -3.32
CA CYS A 65 -2.46 4.80 -3.60
C CYS A 65 -1.27 5.75 -3.43
N GLY A 66 -0.36 5.43 -2.52
CA GLY A 66 0.92 6.09 -2.34
C GLY A 66 2.02 5.45 -3.19
N SER A 67 3.26 5.83 -2.97
CA SER A 67 4.41 5.28 -3.67
C SER A 67 4.62 3.80 -3.35
N SER A 68 4.98 3.01 -4.36
CA SER A 68 5.25 1.58 -4.23
C SER A 68 6.46 1.26 -3.35
N ASN A 69 7.36 2.22 -3.17
CA ASN A 69 8.47 2.19 -2.21
C ASN A 69 9.22 3.55 -2.21
N THR A 70 10.20 3.70 -1.32
CA THR A 70 11.00 4.92 -1.17
C THR A 70 11.94 5.19 -2.34
N GLN A 71 12.29 4.18 -3.14
CA GLN A 71 13.21 4.32 -4.28
C GLN A 71 12.51 4.73 -5.58
N MET A 72 11.18 4.85 -5.57
CA MET A 72 10.44 5.31 -6.74
C MET A 72 10.90 6.72 -7.15
N PRO A 73 11.19 6.96 -8.45
CA PRO A 73 11.70 8.25 -8.91
C PRO A 73 10.69 9.40 -8.71
N THR A 74 9.44 9.07 -8.46
CA THR A 74 8.36 10.03 -8.19
C THR A 74 8.16 10.31 -6.70
N PHE A 75 8.80 9.57 -5.80
CA PHE A 75 8.71 9.79 -4.35
C PHE A 75 9.50 11.03 -3.91
N PRO A 76 9.00 11.90 -3.01
CA PRO A 76 7.65 11.95 -2.45
C PRO A 76 6.67 12.86 -3.23
N GLN A 77 7.04 13.25 -4.46
CA GLN A 77 6.18 14.10 -5.31
C GLN A 77 4.87 13.41 -5.68
N TRP A 78 4.88 12.07 -5.75
CA TRP A 78 3.69 11.26 -5.99
C TRP A 78 2.60 11.56 -4.96
N GLU A 79 2.91 11.46 -3.67
CA GLU A 79 1.98 11.74 -2.57
C GLU A 79 1.48 13.18 -2.62
N ALA A 80 2.38 14.14 -2.81
CA ALA A 80 2.02 15.55 -2.87
C ALA A 80 1.02 15.83 -4.01
N THR A 81 1.31 15.33 -5.21
CA THR A 81 0.49 15.57 -6.39
C THR A 81 -0.85 14.84 -6.32
N THR A 82 -0.85 13.56 -5.95
CA THR A 82 -2.08 12.78 -5.86
C THR A 82 -3.03 13.32 -4.80
N LEU A 83 -2.50 13.73 -3.63
CA LEU A 83 -3.29 14.33 -2.57
C LEU A 83 -3.84 15.72 -2.94
N GLU A 84 -3.17 16.49 -3.78
CA GLU A 84 -3.77 17.75 -4.28
C GLU A 84 -5.10 17.51 -4.98
N HIS A 85 -5.30 16.37 -5.62
CA HIS A 85 -6.55 15.98 -6.26
C HIS A 85 -7.52 15.27 -5.32
N THR A 86 -7.03 14.44 -4.42
CA THR A 86 -7.83 13.47 -3.66
C THR A 86 -8.13 13.88 -2.21
N TYR A 87 -7.41 14.85 -1.64
CA TYR A 87 -7.47 15.23 -0.22
C TYR A 87 -8.88 15.32 0.35
N ASP A 88 -9.81 15.90 -0.40
CA ASP A 88 -11.18 16.13 0.08
C ASP A 88 -11.99 14.84 0.22
N TYR A 89 -11.57 13.76 -0.44
CA TYR A 89 -12.32 12.52 -0.59
C TYR A 89 -11.71 11.33 0.14
N VAL A 90 -10.39 11.29 0.33
CA VAL A 90 -9.69 10.15 0.93
C VAL A 90 -9.37 10.37 2.39
N ASP A 91 -9.22 9.31 3.12
CA ASP A 91 -8.98 9.30 4.56
C ASP A 91 -7.54 8.83 4.86
N TYR A 92 -6.94 8.09 3.94
CA TYR A 92 -5.61 7.49 4.06
C TYR A 92 -4.80 7.62 2.76
N VAL A 93 -3.47 7.50 2.92
CA VAL A 93 -2.52 7.20 1.83
C VAL A 93 -1.85 5.87 2.14
N SER A 94 -1.72 4.99 1.13
CA SER A 94 -1.01 3.72 1.28
C SER A 94 0.51 3.91 1.23
N LEU A 95 1.23 3.01 1.90
CA LEU A 95 2.68 2.86 1.82
C LEU A 95 3.01 1.38 1.63
N HIS A 96 3.96 1.10 0.74
CA HIS A 96 4.48 -0.23 0.51
C HIS A 96 5.99 -0.23 0.69
N GLN A 97 6.53 -1.27 1.30
CA GLN A 97 7.97 -1.47 1.40
C GLN A 97 8.30 -2.92 1.75
N TYR A 98 9.14 -3.53 0.92
CA TYR A 98 9.75 -4.82 1.23
C TYR A 98 11.19 -4.62 1.69
N PHE A 99 11.63 -5.49 2.58
CA PHE A 99 12.95 -5.45 3.20
C PHE A 99 13.70 -6.76 2.92
N GLY A 100 15.02 -6.69 2.80
CA GLY A 100 15.81 -7.88 2.52
C GLY A 100 17.29 -7.71 2.83
N ASN A 101 17.99 -8.85 2.87
CA ASN A 101 19.42 -8.95 3.17
C ASN A 101 20.17 -9.76 2.09
N PRO A 102 20.16 -9.35 0.82
CA PRO A 102 20.81 -10.09 -0.26
C PRO A 102 22.33 -10.14 -0.10
N ASP A 103 22.93 -9.18 0.59
CA ASP A 103 24.38 -9.07 0.80
C ASP A 103 24.85 -9.77 2.09
N ASN A 104 23.94 -10.37 2.85
CA ASN A 104 24.21 -11.04 4.13
C ASN A 104 24.88 -10.11 5.16
N ASP A 105 24.43 -8.86 5.21
CA ASP A 105 24.84 -7.83 6.16
C ASP A 105 23.77 -7.67 7.25
N THR A 106 23.90 -8.45 8.33
CA THR A 106 22.96 -8.47 9.46
C THR A 106 22.80 -7.10 10.12
N GLU A 107 23.88 -6.34 10.28
CA GLU A 107 23.81 -5.03 10.95
C GLU A 107 22.96 -4.03 10.15
N ASN A 108 23.22 -3.96 8.84
CA ASN A 108 22.43 -3.13 7.93
C ASN A 108 20.98 -3.61 7.85
N PHE A 109 20.75 -4.91 7.80
CA PHE A 109 19.41 -5.48 7.71
C PHE A 109 18.57 -5.16 8.95
N LEU A 110 19.11 -5.33 10.15
CA LEU A 110 18.42 -4.95 11.39
C LEU A 110 18.15 -3.43 11.47
N ALA A 111 18.99 -2.62 10.84
CA ALA A 111 18.82 -1.17 10.80
C ALA A 111 17.72 -0.70 9.83
N GLN A 112 17.18 -1.55 8.94
CA GLN A 112 16.20 -1.14 7.92
C GLN A 112 14.88 -0.61 8.49
N SER A 113 14.58 -0.88 9.75
CA SER A 113 13.47 -0.22 10.45
C SER A 113 13.61 1.31 10.51
N MET A 114 14.83 1.84 10.41
CA MET A 114 15.08 3.29 10.31
C MET A 114 14.63 3.85 8.94
N GLU A 115 14.73 3.05 7.88
CA GLU A 115 14.21 3.43 6.56
C GLU A 115 12.68 3.52 6.59
N MET A 116 12.00 2.55 7.23
CA MET A 116 10.56 2.62 7.45
C MET A 116 10.17 3.87 8.25
N ASP A 117 10.90 4.18 9.32
CA ASP A 117 10.66 5.39 10.12
C ASP A 117 10.79 6.67 9.28
N HIS A 118 11.82 6.75 8.43
CA HIS A 118 12.02 7.86 7.52
C HIS A 118 10.89 7.95 6.48
N PHE A 119 10.49 6.83 5.90
CA PHE A 119 9.38 6.77 4.94
C PHE A 119 8.09 7.32 5.56
N ILE A 120 7.68 6.78 6.71
CA ILE A 120 6.49 7.23 7.44
C ILE A 120 6.55 8.74 7.71
N LYS A 121 7.67 9.26 8.24
CA LYS A 121 7.85 10.69 8.53
C LYS A 121 7.75 11.56 7.29
N THR A 122 8.34 11.12 6.19
CA THR A 122 8.31 11.86 4.91
C THR A 122 6.89 11.94 4.37
N VAL A 123 6.13 10.84 4.40
CA VAL A 123 4.74 10.85 3.93
C VAL A 123 3.84 11.67 4.86
N ILE A 124 4.02 11.60 6.18
CA ILE A 124 3.31 12.46 7.13
C ILE A 124 3.54 13.93 6.80
N ALA A 125 4.81 14.34 6.64
CA ALA A 125 5.16 15.73 6.31
C ALA A 125 4.53 16.18 4.98
N THR A 126 4.49 15.30 3.99
CA THR A 126 3.85 15.56 2.69
C THR A 126 2.33 15.71 2.82
N CYS A 127 1.67 14.85 3.59
CA CYS A 127 0.25 14.98 3.90
C CYS A 127 -0.06 16.32 4.58
N ASP A 128 0.75 16.71 5.55
CA ASP A 128 0.58 17.94 6.31
C ASP A 128 0.86 19.20 5.44
N PHE A 129 1.83 19.11 4.52
CA PHE A 129 2.06 20.14 3.51
C PHE A 129 0.81 20.35 2.63
N VAL A 130 0.22 19.25 2.10
CA VAL A 130 -0.99 19.37 1.25
C VAL A 130 -2.16 19.87 2.06
N LYS A 131 -2.35 19.40 3.30
CA LYS A 131 -3.37 19.92 4.23
C LYS A 131 -3.25 21.43 4.39
N ALA A 132 -2.04 21.95 4.66
CA ALA A 132 -1.79 23.36 4.82
C ALA A 132 -2.06 24.16 3.52
N LYS A 133 -1.58 23.64 2.37
CA LYS A 133 -1.80 24.23 1.04
C LYS A 133 -3.28 24.37 0.70
N LYS A 134 -4.07 23.33 1.02
CA LYS A 134 -5.52 23.31 0.80
C LYS A 134 -6.32 24.02 1.89
N ARG A 135 -5.66 24.49 2.96
CA ARG A 135 -6.32 25.03 4.16
C ARG A 135 -7.34 24.04 4.74
N GLY A 136 -7.05 22.76 4.60
CA GLY A 136 -7.88 21.65 5.08
C GLY A 136 -7.83 21.51 6.60
N LYS A 137 -8.82 20.80 7.17
CA LYS A 137 -8.92 20.58 8.62
C LYS A 137 -8.64 19.13 9.03
N LYS A 138 -8.87 18.16 8.12
CA LYS A 138 -8.65 16.76 8.42
C LYS A 138 -7.20 16.37 8.23
N ASP A 139 -6.72 15.43 9.04
CA ASP A 139 -5.47 14.75 8.82
C ASP A 139 -5.69 13.60 7.83
N ILE A 140 -4.73 13.39 6.93
CA ILE A 140 -4.68 12.17 6.13
C ILE A 140 -3.83 11.18 6.89
N ASN A 141 -4.40 10.06 7.27
CA ASN A 141 -3.71 8.98 7.95
C ASN A 141 -2.95 8.08 6.97
N LEU A 142 -2.18 7.15 7.49
CA LEU A 142 -1.39 6.23 6.70
C LEU A 142 -1.92 4.80 6.83
N SER A 143 -1.99 4.10 5.70
CA SER A 143 -2.20 2.68 5.59
C SER A 143 -0.89 2.05 5.11
N PHE A 144 -0.14 1.43 6.00
CA PHE A 144 1.03 0.64 5.60
C PHE A 144 0.53 -0.75 5.20
N ASP A 145 -0.11 -0.85 4.03
CA ASP A 145 -0.95 -1.97 3.67
C ASP A 145 -0.28 -3.05 2.83
N GLU A 146 1.02 -2.86 2.53
CA GLU A 146 1.82 -3.93 1.93
C GLU A 146 3.27 -3.81 2.42
N TRP A 147 3.71 -4.73 3.27
CA TRP A 147 5.06 -4.76 3.80
C TRP A 147 5.44 -6.14 4.32
N ASN A 148 6.68 -6.53 4.13
CA ASN A 148 7.26 -7.75 4.73
C ASN A 148 8.78 -7.78 4.49
N VAL A 149 9.43 -8.80 5.01
CA VAL A 149 10.72 -9.29 4.51
C VAL A 149 10.44 -10.17 3.30
N TRP A 150 11.12 -9.91 2.18
CA TRP A 150 10.96 -10.71 0.96
C TRP A 150 12.21 -10.63 0.08
N PHE A 151 13.05 -11.65 0.09
CA PHE A 151 14.27 -11.71 -0.73
C PHE A 151 14.85 -13.11 -0.92
N HIS A 152 14.47 -14.11 -0.10
CA HIS A 152 15.15 -15.42 -0.07
C HIS A 152 14.92 -16.25 -1.35
N ALA A 153 13.74 -16.26 -1.89
CA ALA A 153 13.32 -17.15 -2.96
C ALA A 153 13.35 -16.52 -4.37
N ASN A 154 13.42 -15.21 -4.49
CA ASN A 154 13.20 -14.48 -5.76
C ASN A 154 14.03 -14.99 -6.95
N ALA A 155 15.33 -15.25 -6.78
CA ALA A 155 16.19 -15.70 -7.88
C ALA A 155 15.88 -17.15 -8.32
N ALA A 156 15.52 -18.03 -7.39
CA ALA A 156 15.16 -19.40 -7.68
C ALA A 156 13.79 -19.51 -8.36
N ASP A 157 12.84 -18.67 -7.95
CA ASP A 157 11.51 -18.60 -8.56
C ASP A 157 11.58 -18.08 -9.98
N ASP A 158 12.36 -17.03 -10.22
CA ASP A 158 12.60 -16.47 -11.56
C ASP A 158 13.21 -17.48 -12.52
N ASP A 159 14.20 -18.26 -12.08
CA ASP A 159 14.84 -19.31 -12.86
C ASP A 159 13.85 -20.45 -13.16
N THR A 160 13.07 -20.83 -12.18
CA THR A 160 12.03 -21.87 -12.33
C THR A 160 10.97 -21.43 -13.34
N MET A 161 10.48 -20.21 -13.25
CA MET A 161 9.48 -19.69 -14.18
C MET A 161 9.99 -19.54 -15.61
N LYS A 162 11.27 -19.15 -15.80
CA LYS A 162 11.89 -19.06 -17.11
C LYS A 162 12.10 -20.42 -17.78
N ASN A 163 12.58 -21.40 -17.01
CA ASN A 163 12.93 -22.71 -17.51
C ASN A 163 11.75 -23.68 -17.63
N HIS A 164 10.72 -23.49 -16.81
CA HIS A 164 9.52 -24.30 -16.76
C HIS A 164 8.25 -23.46 -16.75
N PRO A 165 7.98 -22.69 -17.80
CA PRO A 165 6.75 -21.92 -17.90
C PRO A 165 5.51 -22.85 -17.92
N TRP A 166 4.39 -22.39 -17.47
CA TRP A 166 3.10 -23.12 -17.48
C TRP A 166 3.04 -24.33 -16.54
N GLN A 167 3.76 -24.29 -15.44
CA GLN A 167 3.60 -25.29 -14.38
C GLN A 167 2.24 -25.16 -13.69
N GLN A 168 1.73 -26.28 -13.18
CA GLN A 168 0.58 -26.28 -12.30
C GLN A 168 1.03 -25.86 -10.90
N ALA A 169 0.48 -24.74 -10.38
CA ALA A 169 0.76 -24.18 -9.06
C ALA A 169 2.29 -24.05 -8.76
N PRO A 170 3.03 -23.27 -9.57
CA PRO A 170 4.44 -23.02 -9.29
C PRO A 170 4.62 -22.30 -7.96
N ALA A 171 5.74 -22.50 -7.30
CA ALA A 171 6.15 -21.68 -6.16
C ALA A 171 6.39 -20.24 -6.65
N LEU A 172 5.72 -19.26 -6.05
CA LEU A 172 5.83 -17.85 -6.45
C LEU A 172 6.30 -16.95 -5.31
N LEU A 173 5.82 -17.19 -4.09
CA LEU A 173 6.05 -16.30 -2.94
C LEU A 173 6.37 -17.10 -1.66
N GLU A 174 6.72 -18.36 -1.81
CA GLU A 174 7.05 -19.24 -0.68
C GLU A 174 8.46 -18.94 -0.16
N ASP A 175 8.55 -17.92 0.69
CA ASP A 175 9.80 -17.55 1.32
C ASP A 175 10.07 -18.40 2.60
N HIS A 176 11.33 -18.69 2.87
CA HIS A 176 11.76 -19.43 4.06
C HIS A 176 12.37 -18.48 5.09
N TYR A 177 11.53 -18.00 5.99
CA TYR A 177 11.94 -17.02 7.00
C TYR A 177 12.89 -17.59 8.04
N THR A 178 13.84 -16.77 8.44
CA THR A 178 14.84 -17.04 9.48
C THR A 178 14.52 -16.30 10.77
N PHE A 179 15.29 -16.55 11.82
CA PHE A 179 15.16 -15.78 13.06
C PHE A 179 15.58 -14.31 12.89
N GLU A 180 16.51 -14.03 11.98
CA GLU A 180 16.92 -12.66 11.63
C GLU A 180 15.74 -11.87 11.03
N ASP A 181 14.99 -12.48 10.11
CA ASP A 181 13.78 -11.88 9.53
C ASP A 181 12.75 -11.57 10.61
N ALA A 182 12.55 -12.46 11.57
CA ALA A 182 11.64 -12.25 12.69
C ALA A 182 12.05 -11.05 13.55
N LEU A 183 13.35 -10.81 13.76
CA LEU A 183 13.85 -9.64 14.47
C LEU A 183 13.57 -8.36 13.70
N VAL A 184 13.79 -8.35 12.39
CA VAL A 184 13.48 -7.21 11.52
C VAL A 184 11.98 -6.91 11.54
N VAL A 185 11.12 -7.91 11.33
CA VAL A 185 9.66 -7.74 11.42
C VAL A 185 9.24 -7.16 12.77
N GLY A 186 9.85 -7.62 13.88
CA GLY A 186 9.62 -7.06 15.22
C GLY A 186 9.99 -5.58 15.30
N LEU A 187 11.11 -5.16 14.71
CA LEU A 187 11.54 -3.76 14.67
C LEU A 187 10.63 -2.90 13.79
N LEU A 188 10.15 -3.43 12.65
CA LEU A 188 9.19 -2.77 11.78
C LEU A 188 7.86 -2.54 12.50
N LEU A 189 7.35 -3.54 13.23
CA LEU A 189 6.14 -3.41 14.06
C LEU A 189 6.30 -2.34 15.14
N ILE A 190 7.44 -2.32 15.84
CA ILE A 190 7.73 -1.29 16.85
C ILE A 190 7.73 0.09 16.20
N THR A 191 8.30 0.23 15.01
CA THR A 191 8.33 1.50 14.26
C THR A 191 6.92 1.97 13.91
N MET A 192 6.06 1.10 13.40
CA MET A 192 4.66 1.45 13.10
C MET A 192 3.88 1.82 14.36
N ILE A 193 4.09 1.11 15.47
CA ILE A 193 3.47 1.45 16.78
C ILE A 193 3.91 2.83 17.28
N LYS A 194 5.17 3.20 17.11
CA LYS A 194 5.68 4.55 17.46
C LYS A 194 4.97 5.67 16.69
N HIS A 195 4.45 5.38 15.51
CA HIS A 195 3.71 6.30 14.65
C HIS A 195 2.20 6.03 14.63
N SER A 196 1.66 5.35 15.65
CA SER A 196 0.24 4.93 15.69
C SER A 196 -0.76 6.10 15.75
N ASP A 197 -0.30 7.31 15.98
CA ASP A 197 -1.09 8.53 15.81
C ASP A 197 -1.47 8.79 14.35
N ARG A 198 -0.66 8.37 13.38
CA ARG A 198 -0.87 8.56 11.94
C ARG A 198 -0.94 7.24 11.17
N VAL A 199 -0.17 6.22 11.51
CA VAL A 199 -0.28 4.87 10.93
C VAL A 199 -1.45 4.16 11.60
N ARG A 200 -2.59 4.08 10.90
CA ARG A 200 -3.84 3.55 11.46
C ARG A 200 -4.17 2.15 10.97
N MET A 201 -3.55 1.74 9.88
CA MET A 201 -3.65 0.39 9.30
C MET A 201 -2.27 -0.12 8.94
N ALA A 202 -2.05 -1.42 9.10
CA ALA A 202 -0.87 -2.12 8.65
C ALA A 202 -1.28 -3.56 8.27
N CYS A 203 -1.00 -3.96 7.02
CA CYS A 203 -1.35 -5.28 6.50
C CYS A 203 -0.06 -5.97 6.08
N LEU A 204 0.26 -7.07 6.75
CA LEU A 204 1.40 -7.91 6.38
C LEU A 204 1.07 -8.63 5.06
N ALA A 205 1.94 -8.50 4.07
CA ALA A 205 1.81 -9.13 2.76
C ALA A 205 2.56 -10.48 2.68
#